data_115164e088e8bd35ddf0a218b4c440a2
#
_entry.id   115164e088e8bd35ddf0a218b4c440a2
#
_cell.length_a   1.000
_cell.length_b   1.000
_cell.length_c   1.000
_cell.angle_alpha   90.00
_cell.angle_beta   90.00
_cell.angle_gamma   90.00
#
_symmetry.space_group_name_H-M   'P 1'
#
loop_
_entity.id
_entity.type
_entity.pdbx_description
1 polymer ?
#
loop_
_entity_poly.entity_id
_entity_poly.type
_entity_poly.pdbx_seq_one_letter_code
_entity_poly.pdbx_strand_id
1 'polypeptide(L)'
;MTLTLDSIAIPDLHAQAPLTVRKARLSDIGAIHELIGYWAARGQMLVRSRALLAESIRDFHLVMADEYSGQPGGLAGVCGLHLLAPDLAEIRGLAIHPAFQGKGLGKLLVQACEAEARAIDLPALFAWTYQQGFFEKCGFTRMDKTNLHPKVWSECQRCAFFENCNEIAMFKELA
;
A
#
# COMPACT_ATOMS: atom_id res chain seq x y z
N MET A 1 -19.50 4.44 20.14
CA MET A 1 -20.03 3.61 19.06
C MET A 1 -18.80 3.02 18.36
N THR A 2 -18.47 1.79 18.66
CA THR A 2 -17.23 1.14 18.17
C THR A 2 -17.53 0.62 16.77
N LEU A 3 -17.01 1.29 15.75
CA LEU A 3 -17.02 0.76 14.38
C LEU A 3 -15.96 -0.34 14.31
N THR A 4 -16.39 -1.57 14.47
CA THR A 4 -15.62 -2.76 14.10
C THR A 4 -15.55 -2.78 12.57
N LEU A 5 -14.33 -2.63 12.03
CA LEU A 5 -14.03 -2.93 10.61
C LEU A 5 -14.06 -4.45 10.43
N ASP A 6 -15.21 -5.06 10.69
CA ASP A 6 -15.45 -6.48 10.47
C ASP A 6 -15.91 -6.66 9.02
N SER A 7 -15.04 -7.32 8.27
CA SER A 7 -15.35 -8.12 7.07
C SER A 7 -16.12 -7.38 5.97
N ILE A 8 -15.41 -6.69 5.09
CA ILE A 8 -15.94 -6.44 3.74
C ILE A 8 -15.93 -7.79 3.02
N ALA A 9 -17.07 -8.44 2.95
CA ALA A 9 -17.26 -9.63 2.14
C ALA A 9 -17.26 -9.23 0.66
N ILE A 10 -16.36 -9.82 -0.12
CA ILE A 10 -16.31 -9.64 -1.57
C ILE A 10 -17.23 -10.69 -2.20
N PRO A 11 -18.28 -10.30 -2.95
CA PRO A 11 -19.11 -11.26 -3.65
C PRO A 11 -18.35 -11.84 -4.86
N ASP A 12 -18.33 -13.15 -4.92
CA ASP A 12 -18.11 -14.02 -6.07
C ASP A 12 -16.84 -13.85 -6.91
N LEU A 13 -15.81 -14.60 -6.52
CA LEU A 13 -14.73 -15.05 -7.41
C LEU A 13 -14.60 -16.56 -7.20
N HIS A 14 -15.16 -17.33 -8.13
CA HIS A 14 -15.03 -18.81 -8.29
C HIS A 14 -14.20 -19.54 -7.22
N ALA A 15 -14.85 -20.20 -6.26
CA ALA A 15 -14.32 -21.22 -5.34
C ALA A 15 -12.87 -20.97 -4.84
N GLN A 16 -12.52 -19.74 -4.52
CA GLN A 16 -11.23 -19.39 -3.91
C GLN A 16 -11.47 -19.09 -2.43
N ALA A 17 -10.49 -19.46 -1.60
CA ALA A 17 -10.47 -19.20 -0.18
C ALA A 17 -10.89 -17.74 0.14
N PRO A 18 -11.65 -17.50 1.21
CA PRO A 18 -12.10 -16.17 1.57
C PRO A 18 -10.89 -15.25 1.78
N LEU A 19 -10.91 -14.08 1.12
CA LEU A 19 -9.90 -13.04 1.27
C LEU A 19 -10.34 -12.08 2.36
N THR A 20 -9.48 -11.84 3.34
CA THR A 20 -9.74 -10.89 4.41
C THR A 20 -8.77 -9.71 4.36
N VAL A 21 -9.27 -8.49 4.59
CA VAL A 21 -8.44 -7.30 4.76
C VAL A 21 -8.31 -6.99 6.25
N ARG A 22 -7.08 -6.80 6.71
CA ARG A 22 -6.82 -6.43 8.11
C ARG A 22 -5.57 -5.54 8.24
N LYS A 23 -5.45 -4.88 9.37
CA LYS A 23 -4.20 -4.19 9.74
C LYS A 23 -3.09 -5.20 10.04
N ALA A 24 -1.87 -4.81 9.69
CA ALA A 24 -0.68 -5.60 9.96
C ALA A 24 -0.36 -5.67 11.46
N ARG A 25 0.31 -6.76 11.85
CA ARG A 25 0.83 -7.02 13.20
C ARG A 25 2.34 -7.22 13.13
N LEU A 26 3.03 -7.14 14.26
CA LEU A 26 4.48 -7.39 14.31
C LEU A 26 4.86 -8.78 13.80
N SER A 27 4.01 -9.78 13.98
CA SER A 27 4.21 -11.14 13.46
C SER A 27 4.20 -11.22 11.92
N ASP A 28 3.65 -10.21 11.22
CA ASP A 28 3.56 -10.19 9.76
C ASP A 28 4.83 -9.63 9.09
N ILE A 29 5.75 -9.03 9.86
CA ILE A 29 6.95 -8.36 9.33
C ILE A 29 7.75 -9.27 8.39
N GLY A 30 7.89 -10.55 8.74
CA GLY A 30 8.59 -11.52 7.89
C GLY A 30 7.98 -11.63 6.50
N ALA A 31 6.67 -11.90 6.43
CA ALA A 31 5.94 -12.07 5.18
C ALA A 31 5.90 -10.77 4.36
N ILE A 32 5.71 -9.61 5.01
CA ILE A 32 5.74 -8.30 4.35
C ILE A 32 7.13 -8.04 3.75
N HIS A 33 8.19 -8.29 4.51
CA HIS A 33 9.57 -8.12 4.07
C HIS A 33 9.90 -8.98 2.85
N GLU A 34 9.47 -10.23 2.85
CA GLU A 34 9.67 -11.17 1.74
C GLU A 34 8.91 -10.71 0.48
N LEU A 35 7.65 -10.31 0.61
CA LEU A 35 6.83 -9.85 -0.51
C LEU A 35 7.37 -8.55 -1.13
N ILE A 36 7.74 -7.56 -0.31
CA ILE A 36 8.36 -6.31 -0.77
C ILE A 36 9.73 -6.63 -1.40
N GLY A 37 10.53 -7.48 -0.77
CA GLY A 37 11.84 -7.91 -1.27
C GLY A 37 11.76 -8.60 -2.64
N TYR A 38 10.73 -9.41 -2.86
CA TYR A 38 10.48 -10.04 -4.16
C TYR A 38 10.35 -9.01 -5.30
N TRP A 39 9.59 -7.93 -5.09
CA TRP A 39 9.39 -6.87 -6.07
C TRP A 39 10.58 -5.91 -6.15
N ALA A 40 11.25 -5.65 -5.03
CA ALA A 40 12.46 -4.83 -4.99
C ALA A 40 13.60 -5.48 -5.79
N ALA A 41 13.79 -6.80 -5.68
CA ALA A 41 14.77 -7.53 -6.48
C ALA A 41 14.50 -7.46 -8.00
N ARG A 42 13.30 -7.04 -8.40
CA ARG A 42 12.89 -6.82 -9.81
C ARG A 42 12.89 -5.34 -10.20
N GLY A 43 13.42 -4.46 -9.34
CA GLY A 43 13.49 -3.01 -9.60
C GLY A 43 12.14 -2.30 -9.62
N GLN A 44 11.09 -2.91 -9.05
CA GLN A 44 9.73 -2.34 -9.08
C GLN A 44 9.35 -1.59 -7.81
N MET A 45 10.15 -1.66 -6.77
CA MET A 45 10.00 -0.89 -5.54
C MET A 45 11.29 -0.87 -4.72
N LEU A 46 11.35 -0.04 -3.69
CA LEU A 46 12.49 0.05 -2.80
C LEU A 46 12.45 -1.07 -1.75
N VAL A 47 13.63 -1.56 -1.40
CA VAL A 47 13.81 -2.49 -0.26
C VAL A 47 13.44 -1.79 1.04
N ARG A 48 12.75 -2.48 1.93
CA ARG A 48 12.49 -2.03 3.30
C ARG A 48 13.06 -3.02 4.28
N SER A 49 13.91 -2.55 5.20
CA SER A 49 14.44 -3.39 6.26
C SER A 49 13.34 -3.80 7.24
N ARG A 50 13.56 -4.92 7.95
CA ARG A 50 12.62 -5.35 9.01
C ARG A 50 12.47 -4.31 10.13
N ALA A 51 13.53 -3.54 10.43
CA ALA A 51 13.47 -2.46 11.40
C ALA A 51 12.52 -1.34 10.94
N LEU A 52 12.67 -0.85 9.70
CA LEU A 52 11.77 0.15 9.13
C LEU A 52 10.30 -0.34 9.04
N LEU A 53 10.11 -1.64 8.75
CA LEU A 53 8.77 -2.23 8.77
C LEU A 53 8.18 -2.26 10.19
N ALA A 54 9.00 -2.54 11.21
CA ALA A 54 8.55 -2.53 12.60
C ALA A 54 8.15 -1.13 13.07
N GLU A 55 8.91 -0.09 12.72
CA GLU A 55 8.62 1.31 13.03
C GLU A 55 7.29 1.78 12.42
N SER A 56 6.97 1.30 11.22
CA SER A 56 5.79 1.70 10.45
C SER A 56 4.72 0.61 10.32
N ILE A 57 4.76 -0.43 11.15
CA ILE A 57 3.86 -1.59 11.00
C ILE A 57 2.37 -1.22 11.05
N ARG A 58 2.03 -0.18 11.81
CA ARG A 58 0.66 0.32 11.95
C ARG A 58 0.11 0.97 10.68
N ASP A 59 0.98 1.37 9.75
CA ASP A 59 0.59 1.94 8.47
C ASP A 59 -0.07 0.90 7.55
N PHE A 60 0.32 -0.38 7.68
CA PHE A 60 0.03 -1.39 6.67
C PHE A 60 -1.33 -2.08 6.83
N HIS A 61 -2.02 -2.22 5.68
CA HIS A 61 -3.13 -3.14 5.47
C HIS A 61 -2.65 -4.36 4.70
N LEU A 62 -3.19 -5.52 5.05
CA LEU A 62 -2.88 -6.80 4.43
C LEU A 62 -4.13 -7.42 3.84
N VAL A 63 -4.00 -8.07 2.68
CA VAL A 63 -4.96 -9.07 2.21
C VAL A 63 -4.39 -10.43 2.54
N MET A 64 -5.16 -11.20 3.30
CA MET A 64 -4.82 -12.59 3.66
C MET A 64 -5.68 -13.55 2.87
N ALA A 65 -5.08 -14.65 2.40
CA ALA A 65 -5.76 -15.79 1.80
C ALA A 65 -5.62 -16.97 2.75
N ASP A 66 -6.73 -17.41 3.37
CA ASP A 66 -6.70 -18.36 4.49
C ASP A 66 -6.19 -19.75 4.13
N GLU A 67 -6.33 -20.18 2.86
CA GLU A 67 -5.95 -21.53 2.39
C GLU A 67 -4.81 -21.50 1.34
N TYR A 68 -4.07 -20.43 1.21
CA TYR A 68 -3.00 -20.39 0.25
C TYR A 68 -1.76 -21.14 0.76
N SER A 69 -1.61 -22.38 0.32
CA SER A 69 -0.43 -23.21 0.59
C SER A 69 0.78 -22.70 -0.23
N GLY A 70 1.88 -22.38 0.43
CA GLY A 70 3.14 -22.00 -0.22
C GLY A 70 3.60 -20.57 0.03
N GLN A 71 2.84 -19.81 0.85
CA GLN A 71 3.29 -18.51 1.35
C GLN A 71 3.27 -18.45 2.87
N PRO A 72 4.33 -17.94 3.51
CA PRO A 72 4.32 -17.70 4.94
C PRO A 72 3.17 -16.77 5.33
N GLY A 73 2.28 -17.25 6.19
CA GLY A 73 1.18 -16.46 6.73
C GLY A 73 0.02 -16.17 5.77
N GLY A 74 -0.06 -16.81 4.58
CA GLY A 74 -1.14 -16.61 3.62
C GLY A 74 -1.24 -15.18 3.06
N LEU A 75 -0.15 -14.40 3.02
CA LEU A 75 -0.15 -13.00 2.58
C LEU A 75 -0.32 -12.91 1.07
N ALA A 76 -1.48 -12.39 0.61
CA ALA A 76 -1.79 -12.15 -0.78
C ALA A 76 -1.42 -10.73 -1.26
N GLY A 77 -1.39 -9.76 -0.35
CA GLY A 77 -1.00 -8.40 -0.69
C GLY A 77 -0.85 -7.49 0.54
N VAL A 78 -0.14 -6.39 0.35
CA VAL A 78 0.15 -5.38 1.37
C VAL A 78 0.09 -3.98 0.77
N CYS A 79 -0.35 -3.00 1.56
CA CYS A 79 -0.33 -1.58 1.22
C CYS A 79 -0.26 -0.75 2.51
N GLY A 80 0.54 0.31 2.53
CA GLY A 80 0.66 1.22 3.67
C GLY A 80 -0.02 2.55 3.43
N LEU A 81 -0.67 3.10 4.47
CA LEU A 81 -1.10 4.48 4.59
C LEU A 81 -0.16 5.20 5.56
N HIS A 82 0.77 5.97 5.03
CA HIS A 82 1.78 6.66 5.83
C HIS A 82 1.49 8.16 5.97
N LEU A 83 1.26 8.62 7.18
CA LEU A 83 0.99 10.03 7.45
C LEU A 83 2.26 10.87 7.25
N LEU A 84 2.22 11.81 6.31
CA LEU A 84 3.29 12.75 6.04
C LEU A 84 3.08 14.09 6.75
N ALA A 85 1.84 14.57 6.77
CA ALA A 85 1.42 15.83 7.34
C ALA A 85 -0.03 15.71 7.85
N PRO A 86 -0.56 16.70 8.58
CA PRO A 86 -1.97 16.68 9.03
C PRO A 86 -2.99 16.62 7.89
N ASP A 87 -2.58 17.00 6.69
CA ASP A 87 -3.41 17.11 5.49
C ASP A 87 -3.00 16.17 4.36
N LEU A 88 -1.97 15.31 4.57
CA LEU A 88 -1.44 14.44 3.51
C LEU A 88 -0.89 13.12 4.04
N ALA A 89 -1.28 12.02 3.41
CA ALA A 89 -0.64 10.71 3.59
C ALA A 89 -0.19 10.10 2.26
N GLU A 90 0.80 9.24 2.34
CA GLU A 90 1.33 8.47 1.22
C GLU A 90 0.75 7.06 1.20
N ILE A 91 0.23 6.66 0.04
CA ILE A 91 0.02 5.24 -0.28
C ILE A 91 1.37 4.66 -0.67
N ARG A 92 1.92 3.77 0.15
CA ARG A 92 3.27 3.23 -0.07
C ARG A 92 3.37 1.72 0.13
N GLY A 93 4.41 1.13 -0.44
CA GLY A 93 4.70 -0.29 -0.27
C GLY A 93 3.58 -1.20 -0.77
N LEU A 94 2.82 -0.77 -1.79
CA LEU A 94 1.79 -1.59 -2.41
C LEU A 94 2.43 -2.74 -3.19
N ALA A 95 2.24 -3.96 -2.68
CA ALA A 95 2.76 -5.18 -3.29
C ALA A 95 1.71 -6.28 -3.27
N ILE A 96 1.51 -6.94 -4.41
CA ILE A 96 0.62 -8.08 -4.55
C ILE A 96 1.45 -9.32 -4.85
N HIS A 97 1.17 -10.41 -4.16
CA HIS A 97 1.82 -11.69 -4.41
C HIS A 97 1.54 -12.14 -5.86
N PRO A 98 2.54 -12.66 -6.61
CA PRO A 98 2.41 -12.98 -8.02
C PRO A 98 1.19 -13.85 -8.37
N ALA A 99 0.87 -14.85 -7.54
CA ALA A 99 -0.28 -15.73 -7.75
C ALA A 99 -1.65 -15.05 -7.61
N PHE A 100 -1.68 -13.83 -7.05
CA PHE A 100 -2.90 -13.05 -6.81
C PHE A 100 -2.98 -11.79 -7.68
N GLN A 101 -2.05 -11.58 -8.61
CA GLN A 101 -2.11 -10.48 -9.55
C GLN A 101 -3.34 -10.58 -10.48
N GLY A 102 -3.81 -9.43 -10.97
CA GLY A 102 -4.97 -9.38 -11.88
C GLY A 102 -6.33 -9.62 -11.22
N LYS A 103 -6.38 -9.89 -9.90
CA LYS A 103 -7.60 -10.21 -9.15
C LYS A 103 -8.20 -9.02 -8.40
N GLY A 104 -7.78 -7.80 -8.69
CA GLY A 104 -8.31 -6.58 -8.07
C GLY A 104 -7.79 -6.25 -6.67
N LEU A 105 -6.88 -7.06 -6.09
CA LEU A 105 -6.42 -6.89 -4.70
C LEU A 105 -5.68 -5.58 -4.46
N GLY A 106 -4.95 -5.07 -5.45
CA GLY A 106 -4.30 -3.76 -5.33
C GLY A 106 -5.32 -2.64 -5.13
N LYS A 107 -6.42 -2.65 -5.89
CA LYS A 107 -7.50 -1.68 -5.73
C LYS A 107 -8.19 -1.81 -4.37
N LEU A 108 -8.44 -3.05 -3.92
CA LEU A 108 -9.02 -3.32 -2.61
C LEU A 108 -8.16 -2.74 -1.47
N LEU A 109 -6.84 -2.92 -1.54
CA LEU A 109 -5.91 -2.38 -0.55
C LEU A 109 -5.87 -0.84 -0.55
N VAL A 110 -5.86 -0.22 -1.73
CA VAL A 110 -5.95 1.25 -1.84
C VAL A 110 -7.27 1.75 -1.25
N GLN A 111 -8.39 1.08 -1.51
CA GLN A 111 -9.68 1.42 -0.91
C GLN A 111 -9.69 1.27 0.62
N ALA A 112 -9.01 0.28 1.18
CA ALA A 112 -8.87 0.13 2.63
C ALA A 112 -8.06 1.30 3.23
N CYS A 113 -6.98 1.72 2.58
CA CYS A 113 -6.23 2.91 2.97
C CYS A 113 -7.07 4.19 2.86
N GLU A 114 -7.88 4.34 1.80
CA GLU A 114 -8.79 5.48 1.65
C GLU A 114 -9.86 5.52 2.74
N ALA A 115 -10.42 4.37 3.10
CA ALA A 115 -11.40 4.28 4.18
C ALA A 115 -10.79 4.69 5.53
N GLU A 116 -9.58 4.25 5.85
CA GLU A 116 -8.85 4.68 7.03
C GLU A 116 -8.55 6.18 6.99
N ALA A 117 -8.09 6.70 5.85
CA ALA A 117 -7.79 8.11 5.67
C ALA A 117 -9.02 8.99 5.95
N ARG A 118 -10.19 8.62 5.42
CA ARG A 118 -11.45 9.32 5.71
C ARG A 118 -11.87 9.21 7.19
N ALA A 119 -11.64 8.04 7.81
CA ALA A 119 -11.98 7.83 9.22
C ALA A 119 -11.16 8.68 10.20
N ILE A 120 -10.03 9.23 9.73
CA ILE A 120 -9.16 10.15 10.49
C ILE A 120 -9.18 11.58 9.92
N ASP A 121 -10.20 11.93 9.14
CA ASP A 121 -10.40 13.25 8.55
C ASP A 121 -9.25 13.74 7.65
N LEU A 122 -8.53 12.83 7.00
CA LEU A 122 -7.45 13.17 6.10
C LEU A 122 -8.00 13.63 4.75
N PRO A 123 -7.64 14.83 4.24
CA PRO A 123 -8.25 15.38 3.03
C PRO A 123 -7.59 14.88 1.74
N ALA A 124 -6.36 14.35 1.77
CA ALA A 124 -5.67 14.00 0.55
C ALA A 124 -4.71 12.81 0.70
N LEU A 125 -4.52 12.11 -0.41
CA LEU A 125 -3.57 11.01 -0.58
C LEU A 125 -2.59 11.31 -1.71
N PHE A 126 -1.39 10.78 -1.55
CA PHE A 126 -0.29 10.88 -2.49
C PHE A 126 0.35 9.50 -2.70
N ALA A 127 0.96 9.28 -3.86
CA ALA A 127 1.78 8.08 -4.12
C ALA A 127 2.94 8.38 -5.06
N TRP A 128 4.12 7.83 -4.77
CA TRP A 128 5.18 7.62 -5.75
C TRP A 128 4.99 6.28 -6.44
N THR A 129 5.04 6.25 -7.78
CA THR A 129 4.77 5.01 -8.51
C THR A 129 5.38 4.96 -9.90
N TYR A 130 5.66 3.74 -10.38
CA TYR A 130 5.88 3.41 -11.78
C TYR A 130 4.58 3.00 -12.51
N GLN A 131 3.47 2.80 -11.75
CA GLN A 131 2.22 2.22 -12.23
C GLN A 131 1.12 3.29 -12.36
N GLN A 132 1.36 4.34 -13.17
CA GLN A 132 0.42 5.45 -13.36
C GLN A 132 -1.00 4.96 -13.68
N GLY A 133 -1.14 4.08 -14.67
CA GLY A 133 -2.45 3.60 -15.12
C GLY A 133 -3.23 2.80 -14.06
N PHE A 134 -2.53 2.19 -13.09
CA PHE A 134 -3.19 1.56 -11.93
C PHE A 134 -3.77 2.63 -10.99
N PHE A 135 -2.98 3.64 -10.65
CA PHE A 135 -3.44 4.70 -9.74
C PHE A 135 -4.54 5.57 -10.37
N GLU A 136 -4.50 5.81 -11.69
CA GLU A 136 -5.61 6.47 -12.40
C GLU A 136 -6.92 5.70 -12.25
N LYS A 137 -6.89 4.35 -12.35
CA LYS A 137 -8.07 3.51 -12.11
C LYS A 137 -8.54 3.52 -10.64
N CYS A 138 -7.69 3.94 -9.70
CA CYS A 138 -8.03 4.19 -8.31
C CYS A 138 -8.50 5.64 -8.06
N GLY A 139 -8.60 6.47 -9.11
CA GLY A 139 -9.06 7.86 -9.01
C GLY A 139 -8.01 8.87 -8.62
N PHE A 140 -6.73 8.51 -8.73
CA PHE A 140 -5.62 9.45 -8.58
C PHE A 140 -5.35 10.17 -9.90
N THR A 141 -4.86 11.39 -9.82
CA THR A 141 -4.38 12.18 -10.95
C THR A 141 -2.88 12.43 -10.84
N ARG A 142 -2.23 12.57 -11.99
CA ARG A 142 -0.82 12.93 -12.00
C ARG A 142 -0.63 14.35 -11.46
N MET A 143 0.35 14.52 -10.58
CA MET A 143 0.75 15.81 -10.04
C MET A 143 2.15 16.18 -10.51
N ASP A 144 2.39 17.47 -10.75
CA ASP A 144 3.73 17.97 -10.99
C ASP A 144 4.55 17.89 -9.70
N LYS A 145 5.78 17.36 -9.80
CA LYS A 145 6.69 17.19 -8.65
C LYS A 145 6.98 18.51 -7.93
N THR A 146 6.93 19.65 -8.63
CA THR A 146 7.14 20.99 -8.04
C THR A 146 6.04 21.41 -7.08
N ASN A 147 4.85 20.81 -7.16
CA ASN A 147 3.70 21.12 -6.31
C ASN A 147 3.59 20.20 -5.08
N LEU A 148 4.58 19.34 -4.88
CA LEU A 148 4.56 18.40 -3.75
C LEU A 148 4.84 19.10 -2.41
N HIS A 149 4.16 18.61 -1.36
CA HIS A 149 4.41 19.04 0.00
C HIS A 149 5.89 18.81 0.39
N PRO A 150 6.57 19.75 1.06
CA PRO A 150 8.01 19.63 1.40
C PRO A 150 8.39 18.33 2.12
N LYS A 151 7.50 17.77 2.95
CA LYS A 151 7.75 16.52 3.68
C LYS A 151 7.85 15.29 2.77
N VAL A 152 7.27 15.32 1.58
CA VAL A 152 7.42 14.24 0.60
C VAL A 152 8.89 14.02 0.25
N TRP A 153 9.67 15.10 0.20
CA TRP A 153 11.09 15.06 -0.17
C TRP A 153 12.01 14.53 0.93
N SER A 154 11.55 14.48 2.19
CA SER A 154 12.40 14.05 3.32
C SER A 154 12.90 12.60 3.21
N GLU A 155 12.09 11.69 2.65
CA GLU A 155 12.53 10.33 2.36
C GLU A 155 13.28 10.25 1.02
N CYS A 156 12.85 11.02 0.03
CA CYS A 156 13.48 11.05 -1.29
C CYS A 156 14.96 11.49 -1.23
N GLN A 157 15.31 12.44 -0.37
CA GLN A 157 16.70 12.90 -0.19
C GLN A 157 17.65 11.80 0.29
N ARG A 158 17.13 10.74 0.90
CA ARG A 158 17.91 9.57 1.36
C ARG A 158 17.85 8.42 0.37
N CYS A 159 17.12 8.57 -0.73
CA CYS A 159 16.97 7.53 -1.74
C CYS A 159 18.18 7.48 -2.65
N ALA A 160 18.75 6.30 -2.86
CA ALA A 160 19.89 6.10 -3.78
C ALA A 160 19.56 6.47 -5.24
N PHE A 161 18.29 6.56 -5.60
CA PHE A 161 17.82 6.91 -6.95
C PHE A 161 17.36 8.35 -7.07
N PHE A 162 17.55 9.21 -6.06
CA PHE A 162 17.01 10.57 -6.00
C PHE A 162 17.33 11.40 -7.27
N GLU A 163 18.59 11.41 -7.68
CA GLU A 163 19.07 12.18 -8.85
C GLU A 163 18.47 11.70 -10.19
N ASN A 164 18.11 10.43 -10.27
CA ASN A 164 17.59 9.78 -11.49
C ASN A 164 16.21 9.16 -11.26
N CYS A 165 15.43 9.72 -10.32
CA CYS A 165 14.12 9.20 -9.99
C CYS A 165 13.14 9.41 -11.14
N ASN A 166 12.62 8.30 -11.68
CA ASN A 166 11.63 8.25 -12.74
C ASN A 166 10.23 7.85 -12.24
N GLU A 167 10.02 7.78 -10.93
CA GLU A 167 8.68 7.60 -10.35
C GLU A 167 7.80 8.80 -10.65
N ILE A 168 6.51 8.55 -10.81
CA ILE A 168 5.48 9.53 -11.08
C ILE A 168 4.77 9.87 -9.78
N ALA A 169 4.54 11.15 -9.53
CA ALA A 169 3.72 11.62 -8.43
C ALA A 169 2.23 11.53 -8.79
N MET A 170 1.47 10.81 -7.99
CA MET A 170 0.02 10.66 -8.13
C MET A 170 -0.66 11.23 -6.89
N PHE A 171 -1.76 11.97 -7.09
CA PHE A 171 -2.47 12.67 -6.01
C PHE A 171 -3.97 12.42 -6.11
N LYS A 172 -4.63 12.36 -4.94
CA LYS A 172 -6.09 12.22 -4.84
C LYS A 172 -6.61 13.02 -3.66
N GLU A 173 -7.56 13.92 -3.93
CA GLU A 173 -8.38 14.53 -2.88
C GLU A 173 -9.42 13.54 -2.38
N LEU A 174 -9.64 13.52 -1.07
CA LEU A 174 -10.65 12.71 -0.42
C LEU A 174 -11.81 13.64 -0.03
N ALA A 175 -12.86 13.63 -0.83
CA ALA A 175 -14.09 14.37 -0.52
C ALA A 175 -14.86 13.66 0.62
#